data_ded8216e79da2acaab4fefb08258b825
#
_entry.id   ded8216e79da2acaab4fefb08258b825
#
_cell.length_a   1.000
_cell.length_b   1.000
_cell.length_c   1.000
_cell.angle_alpha   90.00
_cell.angle_beta   90.00
_cell.angle_gamma   90.00
#
_symmetry.space_group_name_H-M   'P 1'
#
loop_
_entity.id
_entity.type
_entity.pdbx_description
1 polymer ?
#
loop_
_entity_poly.entity_id
_entity_poly.type
_entity_poly.pdbx_seq_one_letter_code
_entity_poly.pdbx_strand_id
1 'polypeptide(L)'
;MTVLKTMIVITAASVLAAASGYAQGTQKPPAAPPGQQPPATAPPSVAPAQPPVPAPKPPAPFPEGAKFAFIDIQAVASNSAEGKAATAKLDELRKKKNSELVAKNNALKAMQDKLSAGGTVLNDAARSQLEKDIEKANRDLQFAQQDAQTEVQDLTNQLQGDFQEKLNPIIEQLRVDKGLLMIFSIRDSGIVAADAGLDLSSEVIKRFDAASKTAPKK
;
A
#
# COMPACT_ATOMS: atom_id res chain seq x y z
N MET A 1 -33.36 -31.14 -7.14
CA MET A 1 -33.33 -30.24 -8.30
C MET A 1 -31.90 -29.69 -8.45
N THR A 2 -31.36 -29.80 -9.58
CA THR A 2 -30.02 -30.05 -10.08
C THR A 2 -28.99 -28.97 -9.79
N VAL A 3 -27.92 -29.32 -9.08
CA VAL A 3 -26.76 -28.47 -8.81
C VAL A 3 -25.80 -28.60 -9.98
N LEU A 4 -25.61 -27.52 -10.74
CA LEU A 4 -24.65 -27.47 -11.85
C LEU A 4 -23.27 -27.09 -11.32
N LYS A 5 -22.38 -28.08 -11.19
CA LYS A 5 -20.95 -27.92 -10.89
C LYS A 5 -20.24 -27.43 -12.16
N THR A 6 -19.75 -26.22 -12.16
CA THR A 6 -18.85 -25.73 -13.21
C THR A 6 -17.40 -25.95 -12.75
N MET A 7 -16.74 -26.89 -13.39
CA MET A 7 -15.34 -27.28 -13.19
C MET A 7 -14.47 -26.41 -14.13
N ILE A 8 -13.65 -25.53 -13.56
CA ILE A 8 -12.67 -24.76 -14.33
C ILE A 8 -11.38 -25.56 -14.40
N VAL A 9 -11.06 -26.04 -15.58
CA VAL A 9 -9.80 -26.72 -15.91
C VAL A 9 -8.76 -25.65 -16.24
N ILE A 10 -7.71 -25.53 -15.42
CA ILE A 10 -6.54 -24.69 -15.72
C ILE A 10 -5.51 -25.57 -16.43
N THR A 11 -5.31 -25.35 -17.73
CA THR A 11 -4.26 -25.94 -18.53
C THR A 11 -2.95 -25.17 -18.33
N ALA A 12 -1.96 -25.83 -17.71
CA ALA A 12 -0.59 -25.35 -17.64
C ALA A 12 0.11 -25.59 -18.99
N ALA A 13 0.52 -24.53 -19.66
CA ALA A 13 1.38 -24.60 -20.85
C ALA A 13 2.85 -24.55 -20.41
N SER A 14 3.55 -25.68 -20.58
CA SER A 14 4.99 -25.81 -20.38
C SER A 14 5.73 -25.29 -21.61
N VAL A 15 6.55 -24.26 -21.46
CA VAL A 15 7.49 -23.79 -22.49
C VAL A 15 8.86 -24.39 -22.20
N LEU A 16 9.28 -25.29 -23.10
CA LEU A 16 10.62 -25.87 -23.16
C LEU A 16 11.56 -24.86 -23.85
N ALA A 17 12.54 -24.31 -23.16
CA ALA A 17 13.61 -23.52 -23.79
C ALA A 17 14.85 -24.40 -23.93
N ALA A 18 15.29 -24.60 -25.18
CA ALA A 18 16.45 -25.35 -25.57
C ALA A 18 17.74 -24.58 -25.18
N ALA A 19 18.65 -25.26 -24.49
CA ALA A 19 19.98 -24.79 -24.20
C ALA A 19 20.89 -25.07 -25.43
N SER A 20 21.43 -23.99 -25.99
CA SER A 20 22.54 -24.08 -26.97
C SER A 20 23.85 -23.79 -26.24
N GLY A 21 24.69 -24.83 -26.13
CA GLY A 21 26.02 -24.70 -25.55
C GLY A 21 26.96 -23.94 -26.47
N TYR A 22 27.78 -23.06 -25.86
CA TYR A 22 28.99 -22.53 -26.50
C TYR A 22 30.20 -22.89 -25.68
N ALA A 23 31.18 -23.47 -26.39
CA ALA A 23 32.41 -23.99 -25.88
C ALA A 23 33.30 -22.90 -25.24
N GLN A 24 33.92 -23.26 -24.13
CA GLN A 24 34.99 -22.50 -23.47
C GLN A 24 36.27 -22.58 -24.31
N GLY A 25 36.67 -21.44 -24.89
CA GLY A 25 38.01 -21.24 -25.38
C GLY A 25 38.85 -20.48 -24.34
N THR A 26 39.84 -21.17 -23.76
CA THR A 26 40.83 -20.56 -22.91
C THR A 26 41.77 -19.70 -23.74
N GLN A 27 41.69 -18.38 -23.62
CA GLN A 27 42.70 -17.44 -24.14
C GLN A 27 43.43 -16.79 -22.97
N LYS A 28 44.76 -16.95 -22.99
CA LYS A 28 45.77 -16.34 -22.16
C LYS A 28 45.76 -14.81 -22.36
N PRO A 29 45.85 -13.99 -21.28
CA PRO A 29 45.88 -12.54 -21.41
C PRO A 29 47.17 -12.04 -22.10
N PRO A 30 47.11 -11.14 -23.07
CA PRO A 30 48.31 -10.45 -23.59
C PRO A 30 48.80 -9.39 -22.61
N ALA A 31 50.11 -9.20 -22.58
CA ALA A 31 50.85 -8.25 -21.77
C ALA A 31 50.44 -6.78 -22.07
N ALA A 32 50.32 -5.98 -21.01
CA ALA A 32 50.01 -4.56 -21.08
C ALA A 32 51.14 -3.74 -21.74
N PRO A 33 50.85 -2.77 -22.63
CA PRO A 33 51.83 -1.77 -23.08
C PRO A 33 51.98 -0.66 -22.02
N PRO A 34 53.20 -0.06 -21.90
CA PRO A 34 53.46 0.99 -20.92
C PRO A 34 52.91 2.33 -21.37
N GLY A 35 52.31 3.06 -20.45
CA GLY A 35 52.13 4.50 -20.53
C GLY A 35 50.82 4.99 -21.14
N GLN A 36 49.74 4.94 -20.38
CA GLN A 36 48.61 5.87 -20.57
C GLN A 36 48.38 6.64 -19.26
N GLN A 37 48.51 7.97 -19.33
CA GLN A 37 48.14 8.92 -18.30
C GLN A 37 46.66 8.75 -17.93
N PRO A 38 46.28 8.97 -16.66
CA PRO A 38 44.85 8.94 -16.27
C PRO A 38 44.10 10.02 -17.04
N PRO A 39 42.90 9.74 -17.56
CA PRO A 39 42.06 10.75 -18.19
C PRO A 39 41.68 11.81 -17.15
N ALA A 40 41.87 13.08 -17.56
CA ALA A 40 41.41 14.23 -16.80
C ALA A 40 39.94 14.07 -16.40
N THR A 41 39.65 14.30 -15.12
CA THR A 41 38.32 14.37 -14.57
C THR A 41 37.43 15.30 -15.38
N ALA A 42 36.47 14.76 -16.10
CA ALA A 42 35.43 15.53 -16.75
C ALA A 42 34.66 16.34 -15.69
N PRO A 43 34.33 17.61 -15.96
CA PRO A 43 33.50 18.39 -15.03
C PRO A 43 32.15 17.71 -14.82
N PRO A 44 31.55 17.85 -13.63
CA PRO A 44 30.27 17.22 -13.34
C PRO A 44 29.23 17.69 -14.37
N SER A 45 28.65 16.74 -15.08
CA SER A 45 27.52 16.98 -15.98
C SER A 45 26.37 17.56 -15.15
N VAL A 46 26.07 18.83 -15.35
CA VAL A 46 24.89 19.49 -14.77
C VAL A 46 23.68 18.80 -15.39
N ALA A 47 22.98 18.05 -14.58
CA ALA A 47 21.70 17.46 -14.98
C ALA A 47 20.80 18.59 -15.52
N PRO A 48 20.06 18.38 -16.63
CA PRO A 48 19.13 19.38 -17.14
C PRO A 48 18.14 19.74 -16.03
N ALA A 49 18.06 21.03 -15.71
CA ALA A 49 17.08 21.54 -14.77
C ALA A 49 15.69 21.10 -15.26
N GLN A 50 14.98 20.35 -14.44
CA GLN A 50 13.57 20.02 -14.73
C GLN A 50 12.82 21.34 -14.88
N PRO A 51 11.95 21.47 -15.93
CA PRO A 51 11.15 22.66 -16.06
C PRO A 51 10.31 22.84 -14.78
N PRO A 52 10.14 24.09 -14.31
CA PRO A 52 9.39 24.35 -13.09
C PRO A 52 7.98 23.76 -13.22
N VAL A 53 7.59 22.91 -12.26
CA VAL A 53 6.24 22.39 -12.17
C VAL A 53 5.30 23.58 -12.11
N PRO A 54 4.31 23.72 -13.01
CA PRO A 54 3.39 24.86 -12.99
C PRO A 54 2.72 24.95 -11.61
N ALA A 55 2.74 26.12 -11.02
CA ALA A 55 2.05 26.37 -9.76
C ALA A 55 0.57 25.95 -9.91
N PRO A 56 -0.05 25.35 -8.87
CA PRO A 56 -1.45 24.96 -8.91
C PRO A 56 -2.30 26.20 -9.28
N LYS A 57 -3.04 26.11 -10.37
CA LYS A 57 -3.99 27.16 -10.73
C LYS A 57 -5.03 27.30 -9.60
N PRO A 58 -5.42 28.52 -9.23
CA PRO A 58 -6.51 28.71 -8.28
C PRO A 58 -7.75 27.96 -8.80
N PRO A 59 -8.55 27.36 -7.90
CA PRO A 59 -9.75 26.64 -8.31
C PRO A 59 -10.66 27.57 -9.13
N ALA A 60 -11.12 27.08 -10.27
CA ALA A 60 -12.05 27.80 -11.11
C ALA A 60 -13.36 28.06 -10.33
N PRO A 61 -14.01 29.22 -10.51
CA PRO A 61 -15.29 29.49 -9.87
C PRO A 61 -16.34 28.47 -10.33
N PHE A 62 -17.25 28.10 -9.42
CA PHE A 62 -18.35 27.19 -9.75
C PHE A 62 -19.26 27.83 -10.80
N PRO A 63 -19.59 27.15 -11.93
CA PRO A 63 -20.38 27.71 -13.00
C PRO A 63 -21.82 28.03 -12.54
N GLU A 64 -22.31 29.25 -12.82
CA GLU A 64 -23.68 29.63 -12.52
C GLU A 64 -24.68 28.76 -13.28
N GLY A 65 -25.74 28.33 -12.59
CA GLY A 65 -26.78 27.47 -13.18
C GLY A 65 -26.42 26.00 -13.37
N ALA A 66 -25.24 25.59 -13.01
CA ALA A 66 -24.85 24.16 -13.05
C ALA A 66 -25.78 23.34 -12.15
N LYS A 67 -26.28 22.22 -12.67
CA LYS A 67 -27.15 21.27 -11.95
C LYS A 67 -26.43 20.02 -11.50
N PHE A 68 -25.19 19.85 -11.94
CA PHE A 68 -24.35 18.69 -11.65
C PHE A 68 -22.98 19.15 -11.20
N ALA A 69 -22.38 18.37 -10.31
CA ALA A 69 -21.01 18.55 -9.87
C ALA A 69 -20.35 17.20 -9.69
N PHE A 70 -19.06 17.20 -9.46
CA PHE A 70 -18.34 15.97 -9.09
C PHE A 70 -17.42 16.21 -7.91
N ILE A 71 -17.05 15.11 -7.26
CA ILE A 71 -16.06 15.06 -6.20
C ILE A 71 -15.11 13.89 -6.42
N ASP A 72 -13.87 14.05 -6.04
CA ASP A 72 -12.90 12.95 -5.89
C ASP A 72 -12.88 12.50 -4.42
N ILE A 73 -13.61 11.44 -4.12
CA ILE A 73 -13.69 10.87 -2.77
C ILE A 73 -12.29 10.47 -2.27
N GLN A 74 -11.42 9.97 -3.16
CA GLN A 74 -10.05 9.62 -2.79
C GLN A 74 -9.23 10.86 -2.43
N ALA A 75 -9.41 11.96 -3.17
CA ALA A 75 -8.77 13.23 -2.83
C ALA A 75 -9.27 13.78 -1.48
N VAL A 76 -10.58 13.66 -1.20
CA VAL A 76 -11.15 14.02 0.12
C VAL A 76 -10.55 13.16 1.22
N ALA A 77 -10.47 11.83 1.04
CA ALA A 77 -9.87 10.92 2.01
C ALA A 77 -8.38 11.22 2.26
N SER A 78 -7.62 11.54 1.22
CA SER A 78 -6.18 11.78 1.35
C SER A 78 -5.85 13.15 1.96
N ASN A 79 -6.69 14.16 1.76
CA ASN A 79 -6.39 15.54 2.12
C ASN A 79 -7.13 16.04 3.37
N SER A 80 -8.26 15.43 3.76
CA SER A 80 -8.99 15.81 4.98
C SER A 80 -8.25 15.42 6.26
N ALA A 81 -8.53 16.11 7.35
CA ALA A 81 -8.00 15.79 8.67
C ALA A 81 -8.42 14.39 9.16
N GLU A 82 -9.67 14.02 8.91
CA GLU A 82 -10.22 12.70 9.26
C GLU A 82 -9.53 11.57 8.48
N GLY A 83 -9.36 11.75 7.16
CA GLY A 83 -8.69 10.76 6.33
C GLY A 83 -7.21 10.57 6.70
N LYS A 84 -6.50 11.66 7.02
CA LYS A 84 -5.13 11.60 7.55
C LYS A 84 -5.06 10.89 8.90
N ALA A 85 -6.03 11.14 9.79
CA ALA A 85 -6.12 10.45 11.08
C ALA A 85 -6.42 8.95 10.90
N ALA A 86 -7.28 8.60 9.95
CA ALA A 86 -7.58 7.20 9.62
C ALA A 86 -6.34 6.48 9.08
N THR A 87 -5.60 7.12 8.16
CA THR A 87 -4.34 6.58 7.63
C THR A 87 -3.31 6.38 8.74
N ALA A 88 -3.14 7.36 9.63
CA ALA A 88 -2.21 7.25 10.76
C ALA A 88 -2.55 6.07 11.69
N LYS A 89 -3.84 5.84 12.01
CA LYS A 89 -4.28 4.69 12.82
C LYS A 89 -3.95 3.37 12.14
N LEU A 90 -4.17 3.27 10.83
CA LEU A 90 -3.87 2.07 10.05
C LEU A 90 -2.36 1.78 10.01
N ASP A 91 -1.55 2.82 9.82
CA ASP A 91 -0.09 2.69 9.80
C ASP A 91 0.46 2.29 11.19
N GLU A 92 -0.13 2.82 12.26
CA GLU A 92 0.21 2.46 13.63
C GLU A 92 -0.10 0.97 13.92
N LEU A 93 -1.28 0.48 13.51
CA LEU A 93 -1.63 -0.93 13.62
C LEU A 93 -0.66 -1.81 12.81
N ARG A 94 -0.38 -1.45 11.55
CA ARG A 94 0.57 -2.18 10.70
C ARG A 94 1.96 -2.25 11.32
N LYS A 95 2.45 -1.13 11.84
CA LYS A 95 3.76 -1.05 12.53
C LYS A 95 3.78 -1.94 13.75
N LYS A 96 2.74 -1.91 14.58
CA LYS A 96 2.60 -2.77 15.76
C LYS A 96 2.64 -4.25 15.36
N LYS A 97 1.79 -4.66 14.42
CA LYS A 97 1.72 -6.06 13.96
C LYS A 97 3.03 -6.54 13.35
N ASN A 98 3.68 -5.70 12.54
CA ASN A 98 5.00 -6.02 11.99
C ASN A 98 6.05 -6.23 13.10
N SER A 99 6.07 -5.38 14.13
CA SER A 99 6.98 -5.55 15.27
C SER A 99 6.70 -6.85 16.02
N GLU A 100 5.44 -7.22 16.24
CA GLU A 100 5.05 -8.47 16.87
C GLU A 100 5.50 -9.69 16.06
N LEU A 101 5.31 -9.66 14.74
CA LEU A 101 5.73 -10.73 13.84
C LEU A 101 7.25 -10.89 13.80
N VAL A 102 8.00 -9.78 13.76
CA VAL A 102 9.47 -9.79 13.83
C VAL A 102 9.95 -10.37 15.15
N ALA A 103 9.35 -10.00 16.28
CA ALA A 103 9.70 -10.54 17.58
C ALA A 103 9.46 -12.06 17.66
N LYS A 104 8.30 -12.54 17.18
CA LYS A 104 7.98 -13.98 17.12
C LYS A 104 8.95 -14.76 16.22
N ASN A 105 9.28 -14.20 15.05
CA ASN A 105 10.22 -14.81 14.12
C ASN A 105 11.64 -14.91 14.72
N ASN A 106 12.11 -13.86 15.40
CA ASN A 106 13.40 -13.87 16.08
C ASN A 106 13.44 -14.89 17.24
N ALA A 107 12.35 -15.01 18.00
CA ALA A 107 12.24 -16.02 19.05
C ALA A 107 12.28 -17.43 18.48
N LEU A 108 11.54 -17.70 17.40
CA LEU A 108 11.57 -18.98 16.68
C LEU A 108 12.97 -19.31 16.18
N LYS A 109 13.64 -18.35 15.53
CA LYS A 109 15.01 -18.51 15.06
C LYS A 109 15.97 -18.84 16.20
N ALA A 110 15.89 -18.14 17.32
CA ALA A 110 16.73 -18.41 18.49
C ALA A 110 16.52 -19.84 19.04
N MET A 111 15.29 -20.37 19.04
CA MET A 111 15.02 -21.76 19.42
C MET A 111 15.63 -22.74 18.42
N GLN A 112 15.54 -22.50 17.13
CA GLN A 112 16.12 -23.31 16.06
C GLN A 112 17.67 -23.31 16.17
N ASP A 113 18.27 -22.13 16.36
CA ASP A 113 19.72 -21.99 16.56
C ASP A 113 20.19 -22.77 17.80
N LYS A 114 19.42 -22.69 18.89
CA LYS A 114 19.70 -23.46 20.13
C LYS A 114 19.60 -24.97 19.91
N LEU A 115 18.62 -25.43 19.14
CA LEU A 115 18.49 -26.86 18.80
C LEU A 115 19.68 -27.33 17.96
N SER A 116 20.08 -26.51 16.96
CA SER A 116 21.19 -26.82 16.07
C SER A 116 22.53 -26.81 16.80
N ALA A 117 22.78 -25.80 17.66
CA ALA A 117 24.01 -25.69 18.44
C ALA A 117 24.08 -26.71 19.58
N GLY A 118 22.93 -27.16 20.11
CA GLY A 118 22.82 -28.08 21.22
C GLY A 118 23.22 -29.55 20.89
N GLY A 119 23.34 -29.89 19.61
CA GLY A 119 23.82 -31.15 19.04
C GLY A 119 23.91 -32.33 20.01
N THR A 120 25.11 -32.57 20.54
CA THR A 120 25.42 -33.65 21.50
C THR A 120 25.32 -33.23 22.97
N VAL A 121 25.10 -31.94 23.27
CA VAL A 121 25.09 -31.41 24.65
C VAL A 121 23.67 -31.48 25.27
N LEU A 122 22.62 -31.42 24.47
CA LEU A 122 21.25 -31.56 24.95
C LEU A 122 20.92 -33.04 25.18
N ASN A 123 20.37 -33.34 26.36
CA ASN A 123 19.79 -34.66 26.60
C ASN A 123 18.48 -34.82 25.79
N ASP A 124 18.04 -36.07 25.60
CA ASP A 124 16.87 -36.39 24.75
C ASP A 124 15.59 -35.70 25.21
N ALA A 125 15.39 -35.54 26.51
CA ALA A 125 14.22 -34.87 27.06
C ALA A 125 14.22 -33.37 26.72
N ALA A 126 15.37 -32.68 26.87
CA ALA A 126 15.50 -31.27 26.55
C ALA A 126 15.39 -31.02 25.05
N ARG A 127 15.92 -31.90 24.20
CA ARG A 127 15.78 -31.87 22.75
C ARG A 127 14.31 -31.99 22.35
N SER A 128 13.62 -33.03 22.84
CA SER A 128 12.19 -33.25 22.54
C SER A 128 11.29 -32.09 22.97
N GLN A 129 11.61 -31.49 24.14
CA GLN A 129 10.87 -30.32 24.59
C GLN A 129 11.08 -29.11 23.65
N LEU A 130 12.34 -28.85 23.26
CA LEU A 130 12.66 -27.74 22.36
C LEU A 130 12.06 -27.91 20.97
N GLU A 131 11.97 -29.14 20.44
CA GLU A 131 11.30 -29.46 19.19
C GLU A 131 9.79 -29.14 19.26
N LYS A 132 9.12 -29.51 20.38
CA LYS A 132 7.71 -29.16 20.63
C LYS A 132 7.50 -27.65 20.73
N ASP A 133 8.42 -26.94 21.38
CA ASP A 133 8.37 -25.50 21.53
C ASP A 133 8.53 -24.80 20.17
N ILE A 134 9.43 -25.29 19.32
CA ILE A 134 9.61 -24.81 17.94
C ILE A 134 8.33 -25.04 17.12
N GLU A 135 7.76 -26.24 17.21
CA GLU A 135 6.50 -26.56 16.51
C GLU A 135 5.35 -25.62 16.94
N LYS A 136 5.22 -25.38 18.26
CA LYS A 136 4.26 -24.44 18.80
C LYS A 136 4.52 -23.02 18.30
N ALA A 137 5.77 -22.56 18.37
CA ALA A 137 6.15 -21.22 17.92
C ALA A 137 5.88 -21.00 16.41
N ASN A 138 6.07 -22.03 15.57
CA ASN A 138 5.70 -22.00 14.16
C ASN A 138 4.19 -21.80 13.97
N ARG A 139 3.35 -22.57 14.70
CA ARG A 139 1.88 -22.41 14.65
C ARG A 139 1.48 -21.01 15.14
N ASP A 140 2.05 -20.56 16.25
CA ASP A 140 1.76 -19.25 16.82
C ASP A 140 2.16 -18.10 15.87
N LEU A 141 3.23 -18.26 15.10
CA LEU A 141 3.63 -17.31 14.07
C LEU A 141 2.64 -17.29 12.90
N GLN A 142 2.19 -18.46 12.43
CA GLN A 142 1.19 -18.55 11.36
C GLN A 142 -0.13 -17.90 11.76
N PHE A 143 -0.63 -18.19 12.99
CA PHE A 143 -1.84 -17.54 13.51
C PHE A 143 -1.66 -16.03 13.64
N ALA A 144 -0.52 -15.57 14.17
CA ALA A 144 -0.25 -14.14 14.30
C ALA A 144 -0.21 -13.42 12.94
N GLN A 145 0.28 -14.08 11.88
CA GLN A 145 0.23 -13.53 10.52
C GLN A 145 -1.21 -13.39 10.01
N GLN A 146 -2.02 -14.42 10.22
CA GLN A 146 -3.42 -14.42 9.82
C GLN A 146 -4.22 -13.36 10.60
N ASP A 147 -4.05 -13.31 11.91
CA ASP A 147 -4.71 -12.33 12.79
C ASP A 147 -4.32 -10.90 12.40
N ALA A 148 -3.03 -10.66 12.10
CA ALA A 148 -2.56 -9.35 11.66
C ALA A 148 -3.22 -8.90 10.34
N GLN A 149 -3.40 -9.82 9.38
CA GLN A 149 -4.10 -9.52 8.13
C GLN A 149 -5.58 -9.22 8.37
N THR A 150 -6.24 -10.02 9.20
CA THR A 150 -7.65 -9.84 9.55
C THR A 150 -7.87 -8.51 10.27
N GLU A 151 -7.08 -8.20 11.30
CA GLU A 151 -7.22 -6.95 12.06
C GLU A 151 -6.98 -5.71 11.18
N VAL A 152 -5.99 -5.76 10.26
CA VAL A 152 -5.74 -4.66 9.31
C VAL A 152 -6.91 -4.49 8.36
N GLN A 153 -7.50 -5.60 7.87
CA GLN A 153 -8.66 -5.55 6.98
C GLN A 153 -9.90 -5.01 7.72
N ASP A 154 -10.15 -5.49 8.92
CA ASP A 154 -11.29 -5.07 9.75
C ASP A 154 -11.21 -3.58 10.08
N LEU A 155 -10.02 -3.11 10.50
CA LEU A 155 -9.81 -1.68 10.76
C LEU A 155 -9.99 -0.86 9.47
N THR A 156 -9.53 -1.35 8.33
CA THR A 156 -9.70 -0.67 7.03
C THR A 156 -11.18 -0.52 6.71
N ASN A 157 -11.96 -1.59 6.81
CA ASN A 157 -13.40 -1.60 6.56
C ASN A 157 -14.14 -0.66 7.51
N GLN A 158 -13.80 -0.71 8.80
CA GLN A 158 -14.36 0.18 9.82
C GLN A 158 -14.08 1.65 9.50
N LEU A 159 -12.81 2.01 9.23
CA LEU A 159 -12.43 3.38 8.92
C LEU A 159 -13.09 3.89 7.64
N GLN A 160 -13.27 3.04 6.63
CA GLN A 160 -14.00 3.38 5.41
C GLN A 160 -15.49 3.62 5.70
N GLY A 161 -16.13 2.78 6.51
CA GLY A 161 -17.52 2.95 6.93
C GLY A 161 -17.72 4.25 7.69
N ASP A 162 -16.90 4.48 8.73
CA ASP A 162 -16.94 5.70 9.55
C ASP A 162 -16.73 6.97 8.71
N PHE A 163 -15.81 6.91 7.74
CA PHE A 163 -15.54 8.01 6.83
C PHE A 163 -16.74 8.32 5.93
N GLN A 164 -17.37 7.30 5.32
CA GLN A 164 -18.53 7.48 4.47
C GLN A 164 -19.75 8.00 5.26
N GLU A 165 -19.99 7.46 6.46
CA GLU A 165 -21.08 7.89 7.34
C GLU A 165 -20.98 9.39 7.66
N LYS A 166 -19.76 9.87 7.94
CA LYS A 166 -19.51 11.29 8.23
C LYS A 166 -19.51 12.16 6.97
N LEU A 167 -19.07 11.64 5.84
CA LEU A 167 -18.94 12.38 4.60
C LEU A 167 -20.29 12.60 3.90
N ASN A 168 -21.18 11.59 3.91
CA ASN A 168 -22.45 11.63 3.22
C ASN A 168 -23.31 12.85 3.58
N PRO A 169 -23.53 13.21 4.87
CA PRO A 169 -24.32 14.39 5.23
C PRO A 169 -23.68 15.70 4.74
N ILE A 170 -22.34 15.77 4.66
CA ILE A 170 -21.63 16.95 4.15
C ILE A 170 -21.86 17.13 2.65
N ILE A 171 -21.80 16.02 1.90
CA ILE A 171 -22.09 16.02 0.46
C ILE A 171 -23.54 16.42 0.20
N GLU A 172 -24.48 15.87 0.95
CA GLU A 172 -25.91 16.18 0.78
C GLU A 172 -26.21 17.64 1.12
N GLN A 173 -25.66 18.16 2.19
CA GLN A 173 -25.79 19.56 2.54
C GLN A 173 -25.21 20.48 1.44
N LEU A 174 -24.03 20.14 0.91
CA LEU A 174 -23.42 20.88 -0.20
C LEU A 174 -24.29 20.84 -1.46
N ARG A 175 -24.88 19.68 -1.76
CA ARG A 175 -25.82 19.49 -2.88
C ARG A 175 -27.02 20.45 -2.77
N VAL A 176 -27.63 20.51 -1.58
CA VAL A 176 -28.78 21.36 -1.31
C VAL A 176 -28.39 22.85 -1.39
N ASP A 177 -27.30 23.23 -0.72
CA ASP A 177 -26.82 24.63 -0.67
C ASP A 177 -26.54 25.21 -2.06
N LYS A 178 -26.04 24.39 -2.99
CA LYS A 178 -25.73 24.79 -4.36
C LYS A 178 -26.89 24.58 -5.36
N GLY A 179 -28.02 24.03 -4.89
CA GLY A 179 -29.18 23.75 -5.77
C GLY A 179 -28.87 22.71 -6.85
N LEU A 180 -28.00 21.75 -6.55
CA LEU A 180 -27.60 20.68 -7.46
C LEU A 180 -28.63 19.55 -7.45
N LEU A 181 -28.82 18.94 -8.61
CA LEU A 181 -29.63 17.72 -8.75
C LEU A 181 -28.84 16.48 -8.33
N MET A 182 -27.56 16.39 -8.72
CA MET A 182 -26.70 15.25 -8.41
C MET A 182 -25.24 15.68 -8.24
N ILE A 183 -24.51 14.93 -7.41
CA ILE A 183 -23.05 14.98 -7.29
C ILE A 183 -22.52 13.59 -7.63
N PHE A 184 -21.53 13.52 -8.52
CA PHE A 184 -20.91 12.28 -8.97
C PHE A 184 -19.55 12.07 -8.32
N SER A 185 -19.19 10.81 -8.06
CA SER A 185 -17.79 10.44 -7.80
C SER A 185 -17.06 10.41 -9.14
N ILE A 186 -16.01 11.23 -9.31
CA ILE A 186 -15.32 11.33 -10.60
C ILE A 186 -14.70 10.00 -11.05
N ARG A 187 -14.25 9.19 -10.09
CA ARG A 187 -13.58 7.91 -10.39
C ARG A 187 -14.55 6.79 -10.76
N ASP A 188 -15.75 6.81 -10.18
CA ASP A 188 -16.70 5.71 -10.29
C ASP A 188 -17.79 5.96 -11.33
N SER A 189 -17.97 7.22 -11.77
CA SER A 189 -19.06 7.63 -12.66
C SER A 189 -18.72 7.54 -14.14
N GLY A 190 -17.47 7.21 -14.52
CA GLY A 190 -17.04 7.15 -15.93
C GLY A 190 -16.95 8.53 -16.60
N ILE A 191 -16.86 9.61 -15.84
CA ILE A 191 -16.65 10.96 -16.38
C ILE A 191 -15.27 11.03 -17.02
N VAL A 192 -15.22 11.29 -18.33
CA VAL A 192 -13.97 11.38 -19.10
C VAL A 192 -13.42 12.81 -19.10
N ALA A 193 -14.29 13.80 -19.14
CA ALA A 193 -13.94 15.22 -19.14
C ALA A 193 -15.03 16.04 -18.47
N ALA A 194 -14.64 17.03 -17.68
CA ALA A 194 -15.54 17.98 -17.05
C ALA A 194 -14.83 19.32 -16.86
N ASP A 195 -15.62 20.40 -16.71
CA ASP A 195 -15.07 21.70 -16.34
C ASP A 195 -14.51 21.64 -14.91
N ALA A 196 -13.33 22.21 -14.71
CA ALA A 196 -12.66 22.21 -13.40
C ALA A 196 -13.47 22.96 -12.31
N GLY A 197 -14.34 23.89 -12.70
CA GLY A 197 -15.23 24.61 -11.80
C GLY A 197 -16.33 23.72 -11.19
N LEU A 198 -16.62 22.56 -11.79
CA LEU A 198 -17.58 21.60 -11.28
C LEU A 198 -16.98 20.68 -10.19
N ASP A 199 -15.68 20.75 -9.93
CA ASP A 199 -15.00 19.98 -8.88
C ASP A 199 -15.22 20.62 -7.50
N LEU A 200 -16.02 19.97 -6.68
CA LEU A 200 -16.32 20.41 -5.32
C LEU A 200 -15.44 19.73 -4.25
N SER A 201 -14.45 18.94 -4.65
CA SER A 201 -13.60 18.18 -3.69
C SER A 201 -12.98 19.09 -2.62
N SER A 202 -12.45 20.24 -3.01
CA SER A 202 -11.82 21.19 -2.07
C SER A 202 -12.83 21.81 -1.10
N GLU A 203 -14.06 22.06 -1.55
CA GLU A 203 -15.13 22.60 -0.70
C GLU A 203 -15.63 21.54 0.28
N VAL A 204 -15.77 20.28 -0.19
CA VAL A 204 -16.11 19.14 0.65
C VAL A 204 -15.06 18.96 1.75
N ILE A 205 -13.75 18.98 1.42
CA ILE A 205 -12.67 18.88 2.41
C ILE A 205 -12.81 19.98 3.49
N LYS A 206 -13.01 21.24 3.08
CA LYS A 206 -13.15 22.35 4.02
C LYS A 206 -14.33 22.16 4.98
N ARG A 207 -15.50 21.75 4.45
CA ARG A 207 -16.71 21.51 5.27
C ARG A 207 -16.52 20.31 6.18
N PHE A 208 -15.91 19.24 5.68
CA PHE A 208 -15.66 18.03 6.41
C PHE A 208 -14.70 18.27 7.58
N ASP A 209 -13.60 19.00 7.34
CA ASP A 209 -12.65 19.39 8.39
C ASP A 209 -13.27 20.32 9.44
N ALA A 210 -14.18 21.22 9.03
CA ALA A 210 -14.91 22.06 9.95
C ALA A 210 -15.87 21.26 10.83
N ALA A 211 -16.61 20.32 10.27
CA ALA A 211 -17.52 19.44 10.99
C ALA A 211 -16.77 18.51 11.97
N SER A 212 -15.60 18.02 11.57
CA SER A 212 -14.76 17.16 12.44
C SER A 212 -14.21 17.89 13.66
N LYS A 213 -14.01 19.21 13.59
CA LYS A 213 -13.56 20.03 14.75
C LYS A 213 -14.66 20.30 15.76
N THR A 214 -15.93 20.30 15.33
CA THR A 214 -17.09 20.59 16.18
C THR A 214 -17.70 19.36 16.81
N ALA A 215 -17.37 18.17 16.30
CA ALA A 215 -17.83 16.90 16.88
C ALA A 215 -17.15 16.65 18.24
N PRO A 216 -17.90 16.31 19.30
CA PRO A 216 -17.30 15.95 20.59
C PRO A 216 -16.38 14.73 20.41
N LYS A 217 -15.12 14.86 20.88
CA LYS A 217 -14.21 13.72 20.96
C LYS A 217 -14.82 12.68 21.90
N LYS A 218 -15.27 11.54 21.33
CA LYS A 218 -15.66 10.36 22.11
C LYS A 218 -14.43 9.65 22.65
#